data_58438a93b7a8bf76038d6df1f2a8fc58
#
_entry.id   58438a93b7a8bf76038d6df1f2a8fc58
#
_cell.length_a   1.000
_cell.length_b   1.000
_cell.length_c   1.000
_cell.angle_alpha   90.00
_cell.angle_beta   90.00
_cell.angle_gamma   90.00
#
_symmetry.space_group_name_H-M   'P 1'
#
loop_
_entity.id
_entity.type
_entity.pdbx_description
1 polymer ?
#
loop_
_entity_poly.entity_id
_entity_poly.type
_entity_poly.pdbx_seq_one_letter_code
_entity_poly.pdbx_strand_id
1 'polypeptide(L)'
;VSKATGLGKSSLYHHFPGGKEEMALEVLGHIDMAVKQYFIAPLKAEGAPEAKLKAMAKTIEEFYEGGRKGCIVDGLTLGAASAPFQELIRNCLEAWIEAMAAVAKEHGVSEKLARERAENALIAIEGALVVSRALQNYQIFKRVTRNLPRLILD
;
A
#
# COMPACT_ATOMS: atom_id res chain seq x y z
N VAL A 1 -11.83 5.39 17.88
CA VAL A 1 -12.86 4.46 17.38
C VAL A 1 -14.21 4.84 18.02
N SER A 2 -14.39 4.76 19.33
CA SER A 2 -15.66 5.03 20.02
C SER A 2 -16.30 6.39 19.63
N LYS A 3 -15.52 7.49 19.56
CA LYS A 3 -16.03 8.80 19.12
C LYS A 3 -16.45 8.85 17.65
N ALA A 4 -15.81 8.06 16.79
CA ALA A 4 -16.09 8.05 15.36
C ALA A 4 -17.26 7.12 14.98
N THR A 5 -17.51 6.08 15.77
CA THR A 5 -18.54 5.08 15.50
C THR A 5 -19.82 5.28 16.34
N GLY A 6 -19.77 6.13 17.36
CA GLY A 6 -20.86 6.27 18.33
C GLY A 6 -21.04 5.08 19.28
N LEU A 7 -20.22 4.02 19.12
CA LEU A 7 -20.30 2.81 19.94
C LEU A 7 -19.61 3.02 21.29
N GLY A 8 -20.24 2.58 22.37
CA GLY A 8 -19.63 2.54 23.70
C GLY A 8 -18.45 1.56 23.76
N LYS A 9 -17.51 1.79 24.71
CA LYS A 9 -16.35 0.89 24.88
C LYS A 9 -16.79 -0.56 25.12
N SER A 10 -17.82 -0.80 25.92
CA SER A 10 -18.36 -2.14 26.20
C SER A 10 -18.86 -2.84 24.94
N SER A 11 -19.54 -2.12 24.05
CA SER A 11 -20.01 -2.66 22.77
C SER A 11 -18.84 -3.05 21.85
N LEU A 12 -17.77 -2.25 21.80
CA LEU A 12 -16.56 -2.58 21.02
C LEU A 12 -15.89 -3.87 21.54
N TYR A 13 -15.75 -4.01 22.86
CA TYR A 13 -15.14 -5.22 23.44
C TYR A 13 -16.06 -6.45 23.39
N HIS A 14 -17.37 -6.25 23.22
CA HIS A 14 -18.29 -7.35 22.96
C HIS A 14 -18.09 -7.93 21.53
N HIS A 15 -17.87 -7.06 20.54
CA HIS A 15 -17.58 -7.47 19.16
C HIS A 15 -16.15 -7.93 18.93
N PHE A 16 -15.21 -7.43 19.72
CA PHE A 16 -13.79 -7.74 19.64
C PHE A 16 -13.26 -8.16 21.01
N PRO A 17 -13.50 -9.44 21.42
CA PRO A 17 -13.05 -9.94 22.74
C PRO A 17 -11.53 -9.85 22.94
N GLY A 18 -10.73 -10.02 21.86
CA GLY A 18 -9.28 -9.84 21.85
C GLY A 18 -8.83 -8.36 21.87
N GLY A 19 -9.79 -7.44 21.94
CA GLY A 19 -9.53 -6.02 22.17
C GLY A 19 -8.89 -5.30 20.99
N LYS A 20 -7.90 -4.45 21.27
CA LYS A 20 -7.27 -3.60 20.24
C LYS A 20 -6.50 -4.38 19.20
N GLU A 21 -5.92 -5.51 19.60
CA GLU A 21 -5.15 -6.37 18.72
C GLU A 21 -6.05 -7.00 17.66
N GLU A 22 -7.17 -7.59 18.08
CA GLU A 22 -8.16 -8.16 17.16
C GLU A 22 -8.73 -7.11 16.21
N MET A 23 -9.11 -5.92 16.73
CA MET A 23 -9.57 -4.81 15.89
C MET A 23 -8.54 -4.42 14.82
N ALA A 24 -7.27 -4.40 15.18
CA ALA A 24 -6.21 -3.99 14.27
C ALA A 24 -5.88 -5.08 13.25
N LEU A 25 -5.96 -6.37 13.62
CA LEU A 25 -5.84 -7.49 12.67
C LEU A 25 -6.97 -7.46 11.64
N GLU A 26 -8.20 -7.18 12.07
CA GLU A 26 -9.35 -7.02 11.16
C GLU A 26 -9.14 -5.87 10.17
N VAL A 27 -8.68 -4.72 10.66
CA VAL A 27 -8.34 -3.56 9.80
C VAL A 27 -7.25 -3.92 8.80
N LEU A 28 -6.19 -4.62 9.23
CA LEU A 28 -5.12 -5.07 8.34
C LEU A 28 -5.62 -6.07 7.28
N GLY A 29 -6.55 -6.96 7.64
CA GLY A 29 -7.20 -7.86 6.67
C GLY A 29 -7.94 -7.09 5.58
N HIS A 30 -8.66 -6.04 5.94
CA HIS A 30 -9.30 -5.16 4.95
C HIS A 30 -8.30 -4.41 4.07
N ILE A 31 -7.15 -4.00 4.63
CA ILE A 31 -6.08 -3.35 3.86
C ILE A 31 -5.45 -4.32 2.87
N ASP A 32 -5.14 -5.54 3.29
CA ASP A 32 -4.60 -6.58 2.42
C ASP A 32 -5.54 -6.85 1.23
N MET A 33 -6.85 -6.96 1.49
CA MET A 33 -7.85 -7.07 0.43
C MET A 33 -7.84 -5.85 -0.50
N ALA A 34 -7.77 -4.63 0.04
CA ALA A 34 -7.72 -3.41 -0.75
C ALA A 34 -6.46 -3.33 -1.62
N VAL A 35 -5.28 -3.67 -1.08
CA VAL A 35 -4.03 -3.74 -1.84
C VAL A 35 -4.14 -4.75 -2.98
N LYS A 36 -4.67 -5.94 -2.71
CA LYS A 36 -4.88 -6.97 -3.74
C LYS A 36 -5.82 -6.49 -4.84
N GLN A 37 -6.92 -5.86 -4.48
CA GLN A 37 -7.95 -5.41 -5.42
C GLN A 37 -7.53 -4.17 -6.22
N TYR A 38 -6.97 -3.17 -5.57
CA TYR A 38 -6.73 -1.86 -6.18
C TYR A 38 -5.30 -1.68 -6.71
N PHE A 39 -4.29 -2.35 -6.13
CA PHE A 39 -2.90 -2.15 -6.52
C PHE A 39 -2.34 -3.36 -7.28
N ILE A 40 -2.67 -4.58 -6.86
CA ILE A 40 -2.13 -5.80 -7.50
C ILE A 40 -2.97 -6.23 -8.71
N ALA A 41 -4.29 -6.18 -8.64
CA ALA A 41 -5.14 -6.62 -9.75
C ALA A 41 -4.86 -5.90 -11.07
N PRO A 42 -4.62 -4.57 -11.12
CA PRO A 42 -4.24 -3.89 -12.35
C PRO A 42 -2.93 -4.40 -12.97
N LEU A 43 -1.97 -4.85 -12.15
CA LEU A 43 -0.69 -5.40 -12.61
C LEU A 43 -0.82 -6.80 -13.22
N LYS A 44 -1.87 -7.54 -12.84
CA LYS A 44 -2.18 -8.89 -13.35
C LYS A 44 -3.11 -8.88 -14.56
N ALA A 45 -3.65 -7.71 -14.92
CA ALA A 45 -4.51 -7.58 -16.10
C ALA A 45 -3.74 -7.84 -17.40
N GLU A 46 -4.45 -8.13 -18.48
CA GLU A 46 -3.85 -8.19 -19.81
C GLU A 46 -3.43 -6.79 -20.29
N GLY A 47 -2.35 -6.72 -21.05
CA GLY A 47 -1.89 -5.48 -21.64
C GLY A 47 -0.38 -5.24 -21.52
N ALA A 48 0.08 -4.15 -22.10
CA ALA A 48 1.49 -3.76 -22.06
C ALA A 48 1.92 -3.40 -20.62
N PRO A 49 3.16 -3.74 -20.22
CA PRO A 49 3.72 -3.44 -18.88
C PRO A 49 3.50 -2.00 -18.41
N GLU A 50 3.75 -1.04 -19.30
CA GLU A 50 3.54 0.37 -19.00
C GLU A 50 2.07 0.71 -18.70
N ALA A 51 1.13 0.12 -19.42
CA ALA A 51 -0.31 0.34 -19.20
C ALA A 51 -0.77 -0.23 -17.85
N LYS A 52 -0.28 -1.42 -17.48
CA LYS A 52 -0.53 -2.03 -16.16
C LYS A 52 -0.06 -1.13 -15.03
N LEU A 53 1.16 -0.59 -15.13
CA LEU A 53 1.73 0.31 -14.12
C LEU A 53 0.99 1.65 -14.06
N LYS A 54 0.56 2.20 -15.20
CA LYS A 54 -0.29 3.42 -15.22
C LYS A 54 -1.64 3.18 -14.56
N ALA A 55 -2.26 2.01 -14.79
CA ALA A 55 -3.51 1.65 -14.16
C ALA A 55 -3.35 1.53 -12.62
N MET A 56 -2.30 0.85 -12.16
CA MET A 56 -1.97 0.79 -10.74
C MET A 56 -1.73 2.19 -10.16
N ALA A 57 -0.94 3.03 -10.82
CA ALA A 57 -0.64 4.39 -10.35
C ALA A 57 -1.92 5.23 -10.18
N LYS A 58 -2.88 5.08 -11.10
CA LYS A 58 -4.18 5.75 -11.03
C LYS A 58 -4.97 5.29 -9.81
N THR A 59 -5.08 3.98 -9.58
CA THR A 59 -5.82 3.46 -8.42
C THR A 59 -5.16 3.84 -7.09
N ILE A 60 -3.82 3.93 -7.04
CA ILE A 60 -3.08 4.45 -5.88
C ILE A 60 -3.43 5.93 -5.64
N GLU A 61 -3.44 6.78 -6.67
CA GLU A 61 -3.83 8.19 -6.54
C GLU A 61 -5.27 8.33 -6.00
N GLU A 62 -6.19 7.54 -6.51
CA GLU A 62 -7.59 7.53 -6.06
C GLU A 62 -7.73 7.06 -4.62
N PHE A 63 -7.09 5.94 -4.26
CA PHE A 63 -7.15 5.34 -2.92
C PHE A 63 -6.61 6.29 -1.84
N TYR A 64 -5.50 6.96 -2.11
CA TYR A 64 -4.88 7.92 -1.18
C TYR A 64 -5.36 9.36 -1.37
N GLU A 65 -6.45 9.58 -2.13
CA GLU A 65 -7.03 10.92 -2.39
C GLU A 65 -5.98 11.93 -2.86
N GLY A 66 -5.15 11.50 -3.81
CA GLY A 66 -4.04 12.31 -4.32
C GLY A 66 -2.95 12.62 -3.30
N GLY A 67 -2.80 11.78 -2.28
CA GLY A 67 -1.79 11.92 -1.21
C GLY A 67 -2.29 12.60 0.07
N ARG A 68 -3.60 12.86 0.19
CA ARG A 68 -4.20 13.42 1.42
C ARG A 68 -4.39 12.39 2.51
N LYS A 69 -4.71 11.15 2.15
CA LYS A 69 -4.75 10.02 3.08
C LYS A 69 -3.35 9.49 3.32
N GLY A 70 -3.05 9.11 4.57
CA GLY A 70 -1.82 8.40 4.93
C GLY A 70 -1.96 6.90 4.76
N CYS A 71 -0.84 6.23 4.60
CA CYS A 71 -0.79 4.78 4.72
C CYS A 71 -0.97 4.38 6.19
N ILE A 72 -1.90 3.48 6.47
CA ILE A 72 -2.13 2.99 7.84
C ILE A 72 -1.01 2.04 8.28
N VAL A 73 -0.38 1.34 7.34
CA VAL A 73 0.77 0.48 7.59
C VAL A 73 1.92 1.28 8.21
N ASP A 74 2.15 2.50 7.73
CA ASP A 74 3.14 3.45 8.25
C ASP A 74 2.92 3.70 9.76
N GLY A 75 1.67 3.98 10.17
CA GLY A 75 1.32 4.17 11.58
C GLY A 75 1.43 2.90 12.45
N LEU A 76 1.23 1.72 11.86
CA LEU A 76 1.27 0.45 12.58
C LEU A 76 2.70 -0.10 12.75
N THR A 77 3.63 0.26 11.88
CA THR A 77 5.04 -0.16 11.98
C THR A 77 5.81 0.61 13.06
N LEU A 78 5.34 1.79 13.48
CA LEU A 78 5.97 2.62 14.51
C LEU A 78 5.72 2.12 15.94
N GLY A 79 4.85 1.15 16.17
CA GLY A 79 4.55 0.54 17.46
C GLY A 79 5.24 -0.81 17.67
N ALA A 80 5.23 -1.30 18.92
CA ALA A 80 5.58 -2.69 19.20
C ALA A 80 4.45 -3.61 18.67
N ALA A 81 4.47 -3.86 17.38
CA ALA A 81 3.51 -4.76 16.74
C ALA A 81 3.78 -6.20 17.18
N SER A 82 2.73 -6.96 17.52
CA SER A 82 2.84 -8.40 17.78
C SER A 82 3.29 -9.16 16.52
N ALA A 83 3.86 -10.34 16.68
CA ALA A 83 4.37 -11.14 15.57
C ALA A 83 3.33 -11.38 14.44
N PRO A 84 2.03 -11.67 14.72
CA PRO A 84 1.02 -11.80 13.69
C PRO A 84 0.81 -10.53 12.84
N PHE A 85 0.96 -9.36 13.45
CA PHE A 85 0.88 -8.09 12.73
C PHE A 85 2.03 -7.91 11.75
N GLN A 86 3.24 -8.17 12.22
CA GLN A 86 4.45 -8.05 11.39
C GLN A 86 4.40 -8.99 10.19
N GLU A 87 3.89 -10.21 10.40
CA GLU A 87 3.74 -11.19 9.32
C GLU A 87 2.72 -10.74 8.27
N LEU A 88 1.55 -10.25 8.70
CA LEU A 88 0.52 -9.78 7.77
C LEU A 88 0.98 -8.58 6.95
N ILE A 89 1.63 -7.60 7.59
CA ILE A 89 2.20 -6.44 6.90
C ILE A 89 3.27 -6.89 5.91
N ARG A 90 4.18 -7.77 6.31
CA ARG A 90 5.23 -8.30 5.43
C ARG A 90 4.61 -8.96 4.20
N ASN A 91 3.66 -9.86 4.40
CA ASN A 91 3.02 -10.59 3.30
C ASN A 91 2.30 -9.66 2.32
N CYS A 92 1.64 -8.63 2.83
CA CYS A 92 0.97 -7.63 2.01
C CYS A 92 1.97 -6.83 1.14
N LEU A 93 3.05 -6.34 1.73
CA LEU A 93 4.07 -5.55 1.02
C LEU A 93 4.85 -6.42 0.03
N GLU A 94 5.23 -7.65 0.42
CA GLU A 94 5.89 -8.61 -0.45
C GLU A 94 5.06 -8.94 -1.69
N ALA A 95 3.76 -9.22 -1.51
CA ALA A 95 2.87 -9.51 -2.63
C ALA A 95 2.79 -8.35 -3.63
N TRP A 96 2.82 -7.11 -3.15
CA TRP A 96 2.81 -5.93 -4.00
C TRP A 96 4.14 -5.73 -4.73
N ILE A 97 5.28 -5.88 -4.03
CA ILE A 97 6.62 -5.86 -4.63
C ILE A 97 6.74 -6.92 -5.72
N GLU A 98 6.35 -8.17 -5.43
CA GLU A 98 6.39 -9.27 -6.39
C GLU A 98 5.54 -8.99 -7.64
N ALA A 99 4.36 -8.40 -7.47
CA ALA A 99 3.50 -8.05 -8.61
C ALA A 99 4.13 -6.96 -9.50
N MET A 100 4.75 -5.93 -8.91
CA MET A 100 5.48 -4.91 -9.67
C MET A 100 6.72 -5.50 -10.36
N ALA A 101 7.49 -6.34 -9.66
CA ALA A 101 8.66 -7.01 -10.23
C ALA A 101 8.29 -7.94 -11.39
N ALA A 102 7.14 -8.63 -11.32
CA ALA A 102 6.65 -9.47 -12.41
C ALA A 102 6.42 -8.64 -13.67
N VAL A 103 5.81 -7.46 -13.56
CA VAL A 103 5.60 -6.55 -14.70
C VAL A 103 6.93 -6.05 -15.28
N ALA A 104 7.91 -5.74 -14.42
CA ALA A 104 9.25 -5.36 -14.89
C ALA A 104 9.94 -6.50 -15.65
N LYS A 105 9.80 -7.74 -15.18
CA LYS A 105 10.31 -8.93 -15.88
C LYS A 105 9.63 -9.15 -17.23
N GLU A 106 8.32 -8.95 -17.32
CA GLU A 106 7.60 -8.98 -18.61
C GLU A 106 8.16 -7.95 -19.60
N HIS A 107 8.67 -6.82 -19.12
CA HIS A 107 9.32 -5.78 -19.92
C HIS A 107 10.76 -6.14 -20.34
N GLY A 108 11.33 -7.20 -19.78
CA GLY A 108 12.70 -7.65 -20.09
C GLY A 108 13.74 -7.26 -19.03
N VAL A 109 13.34 -6.70 -17.91
CA VAL A 109 14.25 -6.38 -16.79
C VAL A 109 14.68 -7.69 -16.10
N SER A 110 15.97 -7.80 -15.75
CA SER A 110 16.48 -8.99 -15.04
C SER A 110 15.80 -9.15 -13.68
N GLU A 111 15.68 -10.37 -13.19
CA GLU A 111 14.94 -10.68 -11.94
C GLU A 111 15.44 -9.89 -10.74
N LYS A 112 16.78 -9.81 -10.55
CA LYS A 112 17.37 -9.05 -9.45
C LYS A 112 17.04 -7.56 -9.54
N LEU A 113 17.19 -6.97 -10.71
CA LEU A 113 16.93 -5.55 -10.92
C LEU A 113 15.43 -5.23 -10.86
N ALA A 114 14.57 -6.12 -11.35
CA ALA A 114 13.13 -5.97 -11.25
C ALA A 114 12.65 -5.92 -9.79
N ARG A 115 13.20 -6.77 -8.94
CA ARG A 115 12.93 -6.76 -7.49
C ARG A 115 13.39 -5.45 -6.85
N GLU A 116 14.63 -5.04 -7.11
CA GLU A 116 15.20 -3.80 -6.56
C GLU A 116 14.39 -2.56 -6.97
N ARG A 117 13.97 -2.49 -8.25
CA ARG A 117 13.13 -1.39 -8.76
C ARG A 117 11.74 -1.38 -8.12
N ALA A 118 11.13 -2.54 -7.92
CA ALA A 118 9.84 -2.66 -7.26
C ALA A 118 9.91 -2.20 -5.79
N GLU A 119 10.96 -2.58 -5.07
CA GLU A 119 11.21 -2.10 -3.70
C GLU A 119 11.38 -0.58 -3.65
N ASN A 120 12.20 -0.02 -4.56
CA ASN A 120 12.40 1.42 -4.67
C ASN A 120 11.10 2.17 -5.04
N ALA A 121 10.25 1.60 -5.89
CA ALA A 121 8.96 2.17 -6.22
C ALA A 121 8.02 2.21 -4.99
N LEU A 122 7.98 1.14 -4.19
CA LEU A 122 7.22 1.12 -2.94
C LEU A 122 7.73 2.15 -1.95
N ILE A 123 9.04 2.24 -1.74
CA ILE A 123 9.68 3.24 -0.89
C ILE A 123 9.33 4.66 -1.37
N ALA A 124 9.33 4.90 -2.67
CA ALA A 124 8.97 6.21 -3.24
C ALA A 124 7.50 6.56 -2.99
N ILE A 125 6.57 5.61 -3.09
CA ILE A 125 5.15 5.80 -2.81
C ILE A 125 4.95 6.18 -1.33
N GLU A 126 5.48 5.38 -0.40
CA GLU A 126 5.32 5.60 1.04
C GLU A 126 6.02 6.90 1.48
N GLY A 127 7.23 7.15 1.02
CA GLY A 127 7.95 8.39 1.27
C GLY A 127 7.20 9.62 0.75
N ALA A 128 6.61 9.53 -0.44
CA ALA A 128 5.82 10.61 -1.01
C ALA A 128 4.53 10.89 -0.23
N LEU A 129 3.88 9.87 0.33
CA LEU A 129 2.73 10.04 1.22
C LEU A 129 3.09 10.81 2.48
N VAL A 130 4.20 10.47 3.12
CA VAL A 130 4.68 11.15 4.32
C VAL A 130 5.07 12.60 4.01
N VAL A 131 5.92 12.80 3.00
CA VAL A 131 6.47 14.12 2.65
C VAL A 131 5.39 15.07 2.16
N SER A 132 4.47 14.62 1.29
CA SER A 132 3.40 15.49 0.77
C SER A 132 2.43 15.95 1.85
N ARG A 133 2.14 15.12 2.84
CA ARG A 133 1.30 15.51 3.99
C ARG A 133 2.03 16.46 4.93
N ALA A 134 3.30 16.17 5.25
CA ALA A 134 4.10 17.03 6.12
C ALA A 134 4.27 18.44 5.54
N LEU A 135 4.47 18.55 4.22
CA LEU A 135 4.62 19.82 3.52
C LEU A 135 3.29 20.42 3.03
N GLN A 136 2.17 19.73 3.21
CA GLN A 136 0.87 20.10 2.63
C GLN A 136 0.93 20.34 1.11
N ASN A 137 1.87 19.67 0.43
CA ASN A 137 2.10 19.78 -1.01
C ASN A 137 1.85 18.43 -1.70
N TYR A 138 0.62 18.21 -2.09
CA TYR A 138 0.16 16.96 -2.69
C TYR A 138 0.63 16.73 -4.14
N GLN A 139 1.24 17.74 -4.78
CA GLN A 139 1.87 17.57 -6.09
C GLN A 139 3.11 16.64 -6.02
N ILE A 140 3.74 16.53 -4.85
CA ILE A 140 4.86 15.59 -4.63
C ILE A 140 4.38 14.16 -4.85
N PHE A 141 3.28 13.75 -4.23
CA PHE A 141 2.72 12.42 -4.40
C PHE A 141 2.31 12.14 -5.84
N LYS A 142 1.57 13.06 -6.47
CA LYS A 142 1.15 12.92 -7.87
C LYS A 142 2.31 12.82 -8.85
N ARG A 143 3.42 13.52 -8.59
CA ARG A 143 4.62 13.40 -9.42
C ARG A 143 5.26 12.01 -9.29
N VAL A 144 5.31 11.44 -8.08
CA VAL A 144 5.86 10.11 -7.84
C VAL A 144 5.00 9.05 -8.50
N THR A 145 3.68 9.07 -8.30
CA THR A 145 2.77 8.08 -8.89
C THR A 145 2.81 8.08 -10.41
N ARG A 146 2.84 9.24 -11.04
CA ARG A 146 2.99 9.37 -12.51
C ARG A 146 4.32 8.84 -13.04
N ASN A 147 5.37 8.84 -12.22
CA ASN A 147 6.69 8.37 -12.62
C ASN A 147 6.92 6.88 -12.32
N LEU A 148 5.96 6.18 -11.71
CA LEU A 148 6.09 4.75 -11.38
C LEU A 148 6.45 3.86 -12.58
N PRO A 149 5.84 4.02 -13.78
CA PRO A 149 6.24 3.23 -14.92
C PRO A 149 7.74 3.36 -15.24
N ARG A 150 8.27 4.57 -15.21
CA ARG A 150 9.69 4.83 -15.46
C ARG A 150 10.57 4.26 -14.36
N LEU A 151 10.20 4.41 -13.09
CA LEU A 151 10.96 3.88 -11.96
C LEU A 151 11.10 2.35 -12.01
N ILE A 152 10.12 1.67 -12.59
CA ILE A 152 10.05 0.21 -12.60
C ILE A 152 10.62 -0.36 -13.90
N LEU A 153 10.44 0.30 -15.04
CA LEU A 153 10.81 -0.24 -16.36
C LEU A 153 12.19 0.23 -16.85
N ASP A 154 12.59 1.48 -16.56
CA ASP A 154 13.85 2.10 -17.03
C ASP A 154 14.99 1.95 -16.02
#